data_5e533d011624357a0f6f1c69a7e36fe6
#
_entry.id   5e533d011624357a0f6f1c69a7e36fe6
#
_cell.length_a   1.000
_cell.length_b   1.000
_cell.length_c   1.000
_cell.angle_alpha   90.00
_cell.angle_beta   90.00
_cell.angle_gamma   90.00
#
_symmetry.space_group_name_H-M   'P 1'
#
loop_
_entity.id
_entity.type
_entity.pdbx_description
1 polymer ?
#
loop_
_entity_poly.entity_id
_entity_poly.type
_entity_poly.pdbx_seq_one_letter_code
_entity_poly.pdbx_strand_id
1 'polypeptide(L)'
;MNAAEREGDGEIAWDYYFDGGEADGKTFAGYVPQEDASFMSEWGLQTHIEDLRAVLDLVSAAEQRGHVFLAGHSFGATVVELYAAWRFASDDKRGFDQIAGMIFLDGLMGDTPSAEEDYGPALASIRETERYTTIPLLGIDVYTSAEIAALRTWFDPSGIVDDPVCDQTFEILFGLGPNEMPKATNIATLGLAFDSMHQPLSFSRTTLGTLSGGTPTAE
;
A
#
# COMPACT_ATOMS: atom_id res chain seq x y z
N MET A 1 0.25 -14.96 0.98
CA MET A 1 1.14 -14.45 -0.06
C MET A 1 2.32 -15.40 -0.35
N ASN A 2 3.29 -15.56 0.54
CA ASN A 2 4.50 -16.39 0.29
C ASN A 2 4.22 -17.84 -0.15
N ALA A 3 3.13 -18.47 0.31
CA ALA A 3 2.75 -19.80 -0.15
C ALA A 3 2.29 -19.78 -1.62
N ALA A 4 1.46 -18.81 -1.99
CA ALA A 4 1.00 -18.62 -3.36
C ALA A 4 2.18 -18.38 -4.34
N GLU A 5 3.15 -17.57 -3.94
CA GLU A 5 4.36 -17.33 -4.74
C GLU A 5 5.20 -18.60 -4.95
N ARG A 6 5.40 -19.41 -3.91
CA ARG A 6 6.18 -20.64 -4.00
C ARG A 6 5.53 -21.69 -4.90
N GLU A 7 4.21 -21.82 -4.78
CA GLU A 7 3.44 -22.81 -5.53
C GLU A 7 3.07 -22.33 -6.95
N GLY A 8 3.23 -21.02 -7.22
CA GLY A 8 2.88 -20.42 -8.50
C GLY A 8 1.36 -20.35 -8.75
N ASP A 9 0.59 -20.19 -7.67
CA ASP A 9 -0.87 -20.20 -7.70
C ASP A 9 -1.44 -19.08 -6.81
N GLY A 10 -2.07 -18.10 -7.43
CA GLY A 10 -2.70 -16.98 -6.74
C GLY A 10 -3.95 -17.36 -5.95
N GLU A 11 -4.61 -18.48 -6.30
CA GLU A 11 -5.83 -18.94 -5.61
C GLU A 11 -5.53 -19.38 -4.17
N ILE A 12 -4.32 -19.85 -3.88
CA ILE A 12 -3.91 -20.21 -2.51
C ILE A 12 -4.05 -18.99 -1.56
N ALA A 13 -3.72 -17.79 -2.03
CA ALA A 13 -3.89 -16.57 -1.22
C ALA A 13 -5.38 -16.24 -1.06
N TRP A 14 -6.17 -16.37 -2.09
CA TRP A 14 -7.61 -16.18 -2.03
C TRP A 14 -8.27 -17.14 -1.03
N ASP A 15 -8.06 -18.44 -1.19
CA ASP A 15 -8.58 -19.47 -0.30
C ASP A 15 -8.23 -19.21 1.15
N TYR A 16 -6.98 -18.82 1.41
CA TYR A 16 -6.51 -18.53 2.76
C TYR A 16 -7.23 -17.35 3.41
N TYR A 17 -7.40 -16.25 2.70
CA TYR A 17 -7.97 -15.03 3.29
C TYR A 17 -9.50 -14.99 3.29
N PHE A 18 -10.15 -15.65 2.33
CA PHE A 18 -11.58 -15.49 2.11
C PHE A 18 -12.38 -16.80 2.28
N ASP A 19 -11.86 -17.94 1.88
CA ASP A 19 -12.60 -19.19 1.86
C ASP A 19 -12.22 -20.12 3.03
N GLY A 20 -11.41 -19.65 3.99
CA GLY A 20 -11.00 -20.42 5.16
C GLY A 20 -10.03 -21.54 4.85
N GLY A 21 -9.34 -21.47 3.72
CA GLY A 21 -8.30 -22.40 3.32
C GLY A 21 -7.07 -22.34 4.26
N GLU A 22 -6.17 -23.28 4.07
CA GLU A 22 -4.96 -23.42 4.86
C GLU A 22 -3.73 -23.12 3.99
N ALA A 23 -2.80 -22.31 4.53
CA ALA A 23 -1.50 -22.07 3.92
C ALA A 23 -0.40 -22.31 4.96
N ASP A 24 0.59 -23.14 4.64
CA ASP A 24 1.69 -23.50 5.54
C ASP A 24 1.23 -24.04 6.91
N GLY A 25 0.15 -24.83 6.93
CA GLY A 25 -0.40 -25.42 8.15
C GLY A 25 -1.13 -24.42 9.04
N LYS A 26 -1.57 -23.28 8.50
CA LYS A 26 -2.28 -22.22 9.23
C LYS A 26 -3.51 -21.76 8.46
N THR A 27 -4.57 -21.48 9.18
CA THR A 27 -5.76 -20.79 8.68
C THR A 27 -5.70 -19.31 9.04
N PHE A 28 -6.37 -18.47 8.26
CA PHE A 28 -6.45 -17.05 8.55
C PHE A 28 -7.29 -16.81 9.80
N ALA A 29 -6.69 -16.17 10.79
CA ALA A 29 -7.33 -15.87 12.07
C ALA A 29 -8.04 -14.51 12.11
N GLY A 30 -8.11 -13.80 10.97
CA GLY A 30 -8.61 -12.44 10.90
C GLY A 30 -7.52 -11.38 11.05
N TYR A 31 -7.85 -10.15 10.69
CA TYR A 31 -6.97 -8.99 10.91
C TYR A 31 -7.01 -8.55 12.37
N VAL A 32 -5.97 -7.86 12.81
CA VAL A 32 -5.97 -7.21 14.12
C VAL A 32 -7.11 -6.19 14.14
N PRO A 33 -8.04 -6.26 15.10
CA PRO A 33 -9.11 -5.27 15.21
C PRO A 33 -8.57 -3.84 15.34
N GLN A 34 -9.28 -2.87 14.78
CA GLN A 34 -8.85 -1.45 14.81
C GLN A 34 -8.61 -0.95 16.24
N GLU A 35 -9.42 -1.37 17.18
CA GLU A 35 -9.29 -1.04 18.61
C GLU A 35 -7.99 -1.61 19.22
N ASP A 36 -7.54 -2.78 18.76
CA ASP A 36 -6.31 -3.41 19.21
C ASP A 36 -5.06 -2.85 18.50
N ALA A 37 -5.26 -2.11 17.41
CA ALA A 37 -4.20 -1.44 16.65
C ALA A 37 -3.89 -0.02 17.16
N SER A 38 -4.33 0.36 18.35
CA SER A 38 -4.12 1.70 18.92
C SER A 38 -2.65 2.13 19.01
N PHE A 39 -1.72 1.17 19.12
CA PHE A 39 -0.27 1.41 19.11
C PHE A 39 0.22 2.08 17.81
N MET A 40 -0.48 1.92 16.70
CA MET A 40 -0.11 2.54 15.42
C MET A 40 -0.24 4.07 15.45
N SER A 41 -0.99 4.64 16.40
CA SER A 41 -1.06 6.09 16.57
C SER A 41 0.26 6.71 17.04
N GLU A 42 1.15 5.90 17.57
CA GLU A 42 2.49 6.33 17.97
C GLU A 42 3.52 6.22 16.83
N TRP A 43 3.12 5.66 15.68
CA TRP A 43 3.97 5.55 14.49
C TRP A 43 3.97 6.85 13.68
N GLY A 44 4.46 7.92 14.32
CA GLY A 44 4.60 9.22 13.68
C GLY A 44 5.89 9.36 12.88
N LEU A 45 6.08 10.53 12.29
CA LEU A 45 7.26 10.85 11.46
C LEU A 45 8.58 10.62 12.19
N GLN A 46 8.65 10.93 13.49
CA GLN A 46 9.85 10.68 14.28
C GLN A 46 10.23 9.20 14.29
N THR A 47 9.25 8.31 14.50
CA THR A 47 9.48 6.86 14.49
C THR A 47 10.04 6.41 13.15
N HIS A 48 9.43 6.84 12.03
CA HIS A 48 9.93 6.51 10.69
C HIS A 48 11.35 7.00 10.44
N ILE A 49 11.69 8.20 10.91
CA ILE A 49 13.02 8.79 10.76
C ILE A 49 14.05 8.02 11.60
N GLU A 50 13.70 7.64 12.82
CA GLU A 50 14.57 6.87 13.70
C GLU A 50 14.76 5.42 13.19
N ASP A 51 13.73 4.82 12.62
CA ASP A 51 13.81 3.50 11.96
C ASP A 51 14.73 3.55 10.73
N LEU A 52 14.60 4.58 9.89
CA LEU A 52 15.52 4.79 8.77
C LEU A 52 16.96 4.94 9.25
N ARG A 53 17.17 5.65 10.35
CA ARG A 53 18.48 5.76 10.97
C ARG A 53 19.02 4.41 11.41
N ALA A 54 18.20 3.61 12.07
CA ALA A 54 18.60 2.28 12.51
C ALA A 54 19.00 1.38 11.34
N VAL A 55 18.27 1.45 10.22
CA VAL A 55 18.63 0.73 8.99
C VAL A 55 19.95 1.22 8.41
N LEU A 56 20.16 2.54 8.34
CA LEU A 56 21.41 3.11 7.83
C LEU A 56 22.62 2.74 8.70
N ASP A 57 22.43 2.65 10.00
CA ASP A 57 23.50 2.27 10.92
C ASP A 57 23.99 0.82 10.74
N LEU A 58 23.29 -0.01 9.94
CA LEU A 58 23.80 -1.31 9.47
C LEU A 58 24.89 -1.19 8.41
N VAL A 59 24.99 -0.04 7.76
CA VAL A 59 26.03 0.27 6.77
C VAL A 59 27.15 1.02 7.48
N SER A 60 28.41 0.68 7.17
CA SER A 60 29.55 1.36 7.81
C SER A 60 29.53 2.87 7.52
N ALA A 61 29.88 3.69 8.51
CA ALA A 61 29.87 5.14 8.37
C ALA A 61 30.76 5.66 7.21
N ALA A 62 31.80 4.91 6.84
CA ALA A 62 32.66 5.24 5.71
C ALA A 62 31.94 5.09 4.37
N GLU A 63 31.01 4.13 4.28
CA GLU A 63 30.24 3.85 3.07
C GLU A 63 28.97 4.69 2.97
N GLN A 64 28.34 5.03 4.10
CA GLN A 64 27.11 5.81 4.13
C GLN A 64 27.22 7.09 3.30
N ARG A 65 28.20 7.92 3.62
CA ARG A 65 28.39 9.25 2.98
C ARG A 65 28.74 9.19 1.51
N GLY A 66 29.41 8.15 1.07
CA GLY A 66 29.90 8.01 -0.31
C GLY A 66 28.99 7.23 -1.24
N HIS A 67 28.18 6.33 -0.71
CA HIS A 67 27.52 5.29 -1.51
C HIS A 67 26.03 5.10 -1.20
N VAL A 68 25.51 5.64 -0.11
CA VAL A 68 24.09 5.43 0.24
C VAL A 68 23.22 6.57 -0.26
N PHE A 69 22.25 6.23 -1.10
CA PHE A 69 21.19 7.12 -1.53
C PHE A 69 19.88 6.68 -0.87
N LEU A 70 19.14 7.62 -0.32
CA LEU A 70 17.77 7.37 0.11
C LEU A 70 16.80 7.70 -1.01
N ALA A 71 15.95 6.75 -1.38
CA ALA A 71 14.88 6.96 -2.34
C ALA A 71 13.53 6.92 -1.62
N GLY A 72 12.64 7.82 -1.97
CA GLY A 72 11.28 7.87 -1.44
C GLY A 72 10.26 8.08 -2.55
N HIS A 73 9.18 7.31 -2.55
CA HIS A 73 8.04 7.45 -3.43
C HIS A 73 6.84 8.00 -2.66
N SER A 74 6.08 8.90 -3.26
CA SER A 74 4.89 9.52 -2.66
C SER A 74 5.21 10.09 -1.27
N PHE A 75 4.51 9.68 -0.22
CA PHE A 75 4.80 10.08 1.16
C PHE A 75 6.24 9.73 1.60
N GLY A 76 6.83 8.67 1.06
CA GLY A 76 8.23 8.32 1.29
C GLY A 76 9.21 9.40 0.85
N ALA A 77 8.88 10.22 -0.16
CA ALA A 77 9.68 11.38 -0.55
C ALA A 77 9.74 12.42 0.57
N THR A 78 8.60 12.70 1.20
CA THR A 78 8.52 13.58 2.39
C THR A 78 9.36 13.03 3.55
N VAL A 79 9.28 11.71 3.80
CA VAL A 79 10.07 11.07 4.88
C VAL A 79 11.57 11.20 4.62
N VAL A 80 12.03 10.99 3.38
CA VAL A 80 13.45 11.14 3.00
C VAL A 80 13.93 12.58 3.17
N GLU A 81 13.12 13.56 2.76
CA GLU A 81 13.44 14.97 2.92
C GLU A 81 13.55 15.37 4.40
N LEU A 82 12.58 14.95 5.20
CA LEU A 82 12.58 15.17 6.64
C LEU A 82 13.76 14.48 7.32
N TYR A 83 14.09 13.24 6.91
CA TYR A 83 15.28 12.54 7.40
C TYR A 83 16.54 13.36 7.17
N ALA A 84 16.74 13.87 5.96
CA ALA A 84 17.93 14.66 5.64
C ALA A 84 18.04 15.93 6.48
N ALA A 85 16.91 16.59 6.76
CA ALA A 85 16.85 17.79 7.59
C ALA A 85 16.93 17.50 9.10
N TRP A 86 16.58 16.27 9.52
CA TRP A 86 16.48 15.90 10.93
C TRP A 86 17.81 15.93 11.64
N ARG A 87 17.82 16.51 12.86
CA ARG A 87 18.97 16.51 13.74
C ARG A 87 18.79 15.44 14.82
N PHE A 88 19.60 14.41 14.78
CA PHE A 88 19.56 13.31 15.74
C PHE A 88 20.18 13.72 17.07
N ALA A 89 19.40 13.53 18.14
CA ALA A 89 19.85 13.88 19.49
C ALA A 89 21.01 13.00 19.99
N SER A 90 21.16 11.80 19.44
CA SER A 90 22.16 10.83 19.88
C SER A 90 23.60 11.24 19.58
N ASP A 91 23.85 11.96 18.47
CA ASP A 91 25.19 12.36 18.03
C ASP A 91 25.27 13.77 17.43
N ASP A 92 24.17 14.52 17.53
CA ASP A 92 24.04 15.90 17.03
C ASP A 92 24.26 16.04 15.50
N LYS A 93 24.23 14.95 14.74
CA LYS A 93 24.34 14.97 13.28
C LYS A 93 22.99 15.16 12.61
N ARG A 94 23.04 15.71 11.41
CA ARG A 94 21.87 15.72 10.53
C ARG A 94 21.86 14.49 9.64
N GLY A 95 20.66 14.09 9.23
CA GLY A 95 20.52 12.93 8.33
C GLY A 95 21.31 13.09 7.03
N PHE A 96 21.34 14.30 6.45
CA PHE A 96 22.11 14.54 5.23
C PHE A 96 23.63 14.30 5.39
N ASP A 97 24.17 14.38 6.59
CA ASP A 97 25.58 14.07 6.85
C ASP A 97 25.91 12.59 6.71
N GLN A 98 24.91 11.75 6.62
CA GLN A 98 25.04 10.28 6.60
C GLN A 98 24.76 9.65 5.25
N ILE A 99 24.22 10.41 4.30
CA ILE A 99 23.84 9.91 2.98
C ILE A 99 24.60 10.61 1.87
N ALA A 100 24.79 9.93 0.74
CA ALA A 100 25.40 10.49 -0.46
C ALA A 100 24.41 11.38 -1.24
N GLY A 101 23.11 11.09 -1.14
CA GLY A 101 22.07 11.86 -1.83
C GLY A 101 20.68 11.31 -1.62
N MET A 102 19.71 11.96 -2.25
CA MET A 102 18.30 11.64 -2.20
C MET A 102 17.73 11.48 -3.60
N ILE A 103 16.74 10.60 -3.72
CA ILE A 103 15.98 10.37 -4.95
C ILE A 103 14.51 10.49 -4.60
N PHE A 104 13.81 11.41 -5.24
CA PHE A 104 12.38 11.64 -5.06
C PHE A 104 11.62 11.07 -6.25
N LEU A 105 10.64 10.22 -5.97
CA LEU A 105 9.80 9.58 -6.97
C LEU A 105 8.35 9.99 -6.70
N ASP A 106 7.79 10.80 -7.58
CA ASP A 106 6.38 11.21 -7.54
C ASP A 106 5.88 11.60 -6.14
N GLY A 107 6.63 12.46 -5.48
CA GLY A 107 6.30 12.98 -4.15
C GLY A 107 7.11 14.21 -3.82
N LEU A 108 6.48 15.16 -3.16
CA LEU A 108 7.08 16.39 -2.65
C LEU A 108 6.56 16.60 -1.23
N MET A 109 7.30 17.37 -0.44
CA MET A 109 6.70 17.97 0.74
C MET A 109 5.53 18.83 0.28
N GLY A 110 4.33 18.47 0.69
CA GLY A 110 3.17 19.32 0.55
C GLY A 110 3.39 20.65 1.27
N ASP A 111 2.55 21.63 0.96
CA ASP A 111 2.55 22.89 1.67
C ASP A 111 2.60 22.62 3.17
N THR A 112 3.49 23.36 3.82
CA THR A 112 3.75 23.23 5.25
C THR A 112 2.45 23.19 6.03
N PRO A 113 2.39 22.35 7.05
CA PRO A 113 1.21 22.34 7.88
C PRO A 113 0.89 23.76 8.33
N SER A 114 -0.31 24.08 8.07
CA SER A 114 -1.17 25.00 8.76
C SER A 114 -0.71 25.29 10.17
N ALA A 115 -1.11 26.42 10.60
CA ALA A 115 -0.82 27.01 11.88
C ALA A 115 -0.89 25.99 13.05
N GLU A 116 -0.16 26.28 14.11
CA GLU A 116 -0.16 25.53 15.37
C GLU A 116 -1.58 25.21 15.88
N GLU A 117 -2.55 26.05 15.54
CA GLU A 117 -3.98 25.87 15.84
C GLU A 117 -4.63 24.64 15.20
N ASP A 118 -4.09 24.15 14.07
CA ASP A 118 -4.60 22.97 13.38
C ASP A 118 -3.99 21.67 13.90
N TYR A 119 -2.88 21.75 14.61
CA TYR A 119 -2.16 20.56 15.12
C TYR A 119 -2.99 19.75 16.11
N GLY A 120 -3.69 20.40 17.03
CA GLY A 120 -4.53 19.74 18.03
C GLY A 120 -5.68 18.94 17.41
N PRO A 121 -6.48 19.55 16.53
CA PRO A 121 -7.53 18.84 15.79
C PRO A 121 -7.00 17.71 14.90
N ALA A 122 -5.89 17.92 14.20
CA ALA A 122 -5.27 16.88 13.38
C ALA A 122 -4.80 15.68 14.23
N LEU A 123 -4.16 15.93 15.35
CA LEU A 123 -3.73 14.88 16.28
C LEU A 123 -4.91 14.13 16.89
N ALA A 124 -5.99 14.81 17.26
CA ALA A 124 -7.20 14.18 17.74
C ALA A 124 -7.81 13.28 16.67
N SER A 125 -7.92 13.76 15.43
CA SER A 125 -8.40 12.98 14.29
C SER A 125 -7.60 11.70 14.09
N ILE A 126 -6.27 11.77 14.09
CA ILE A 126 -5.39 10.60 13.95
C ILE A 126 -5.64 9.57 15.07
N ARG A 127 -5.94 10.01 16.27
CA ARG A 127 -6.22 9.11 17.41
C ARG A 127 -7.60 8.47 17.38
N GLU A 128 -8.57 9.12 16.73
CA GLU A 128 -9.96 8.69 16.68
C GLU A 128 -10.33 7.93 15.40
N THR A 129 -9.54 8.08 14.33
CA THR A 129 -9.79 7.43 13.04
C THR A 129 -9.31 5.98 13.01
N GLU A 130 -9.75 5.26 12.01
CA GLU A 130 -9.24 3.92 11.71
C GLU A 130 -7.72 3.94 11.50
N ARG A 131 -7.04 2.91 11.99
CA ARG A 131 -5.58 2.81 11.95
C ARG A 131 -5.05 2.33 10.60
N TYR A 132 -5.85 1.58 9.89
CA TYR A 132 -5.56 1.11 8.53
C TYR A 132 -6.84 1.08 7.70
N THR A 133 -6.67 1.22 6.39
CA THR A 133 -7.81 1.28 5.46
C THR A 133 -8.35 -0.11 5.18
N THR A 134 -9.65 -0.28 5.36
CA THR A 134 -10.38 -1.49 5.01
C THR A 134 -11.39 -1.23 3.90
N ILE A 135 -11.75 -2.27 3.18
CA ILE A 135 -12.86 -2.20 2.23
C ILE A 135 -14.17 -2.15 3.04
N PRO A 136 -15.01 -1.12 2.82
CA PRO A 136 -16.26 -0.98 3.54
C PRO A 136 -17.11 -2.26 3.48
N LEU A 137 -17.76 -2.60 4.59
CA LEU A 137 -18.61 -3.78 4.79
C LEU A 137 -17.89 -5.13 4.78
N LEU A 138 -16.71 -5.25 4.16
CA LEU A 138 -15.96 -6.50 4.13
C LEU A 138 -14.91 -6.61 5.24
N GLY A 139 -14.50 -5.48 5.81
CA GLY A 139 -13.46 -5.45 6.84
C GLY A 139 -12.10 -5.97 6.37
N ILE A 140 -11.89 -6.02 5.06
CA ILE A 140 -10.69 -6.57 4.44
C ILE A 140 -9.73 -5.45 4.14
N ASP A 141 -8.45 -5.67 4.40
CA ASP A 141 -7.39 -4.74 4.07
C ASP A 141 -7.27 -4.55 2.54
N VAL A 142 -7.25 -3.29 2.10
CA VAL A 142 -7.20 -2.93 0.68
C VAL A 142 -5.94 -3.46 0.00
N TYR A 143 -4.81 -3.48 0.70
CA TYR A 143 -3.55 -3.96 0.14
C TYR A 143 -3.56 -5.47 -0.05
N THR A 144 -4.19 -6.22 0.86
CA THR A 144 -4.36 -7.68 0.71
C THR A 144 -5.12 -8.01 -0.56
N SER A 145 -6.22 -7.32 -0.83
CA SER A 145 -7.01 -7.53 -2.05
C SER A 145 -6.23 -7.20 -3.32
N ALA A 146 -5.49 -6.09 -3.31
CA ALA A 146 -4.65 -5.69 -4.44
C ALA A 146 -3.51 -6.69 -4.69
N GLU A 147 -2.90 -7.22 -3.63
CA GLU A 147 -1.82 -8.20 -3.72
C GLU A 147 -2.33 -9.55 -4.25
N ILE A 148 -3.51 -10.00 -3.83
CA ILE A 148 -4.15 -11.20 -4.39
C ILE A 148 -4.45 -11.03 -5.88
N ALA A 149 -5.02 -9.88 -6.29
CA ALA A 149 -5.26 -9.58 -7.69
C ALA A 149 -3.97 -9.57 -8.51
N ALA A 150 -2.87 -9.05 -7.94
CA ALA A 150 -1.56 -9.07 -8.57
C ALA A 150 -1.00 -10.49 -8.73
N LEU A 151 -1.11 -11.34 -7.70
CA LEU A 151 -0.67 -12.75 -7.75
C LEU A 151 -1.46 -13.55 -8.78
N ARG A 152 -2.79 -13.42 -8.79
CA ARG A 152 -3.64 -14.05 -9.81
C ARG A 152 -3.24 -13.63 -11.22
N THR A 153 -3.02 -12.34 -11.41
CA THR A 153 -2.58 -11.81 -12.71
C THR A 153 -1.20 -12.31 -13.10
N TRP A 154 -0.28 -12.43 -12.16
CA TRP A 154 1.07 -12.89 -12.41
C TRP A 154 1.11 -14.34 -12.88
N PHE A 155 0.31 -15.23 -12.28
CA PHE A 155 0.34 -16.66 -12.59
C PHE A 155 -0.67 -17.06 -13.67
N ASP A 156 -1.84 -16.44 -13.72
CA ASP A 156 -2.86 -16.69 -14.75
C ASP A 156 -3.56 -15.39 -15.19
N PRO A 157 -2.93 -14.57 -16.04
CA PRO A 157 -3.51 -13.29 -16.47
C PRO A 157 -4.84 -13.44 -17.22
N SER A 158 -5.09 -14.60 -17.83
CA SER A 158 -6.29 -14.88 -18.62
C SER A 158 -7.39 -15.62 -17.85
N GLY A 159 -7.11 -16.06 -16.64
CA GLY A 159 -8.09 -16.65 -15.74
C GLY A 159 -9.26 -15.70 -15.50
N ILE A 160 -10.45 -16.23 -15.37
CA ILE A 160 -11.67 -15.44 -15.14
C ILE A 160 -11.91 -15.35 -13.64
N VAL A 161 -12.06 -14.12 -13.16
CA VAL A 161 -12.54 -13.86 -11.80
C VAL A 161 -14.04 -14.11 -11.77
N ASP A 162 -14.48 -15.05 -10.96
CA ASP A 162 -15.88 -15.44 -10.80
C ASP A 162 -16.13 -15.74 -9.30
N ASP A 163 -15.90 -14.71 -8.46
CA ASP A 163 -16.09 -14.85 -7.02
C ASP A 163 -16.98 -13.73 -6.44
N PRO A 164 -17.78 -14.09 -5.43
CA PRO A 164 -18.78 -13.16 -4.86
C PRO A 164 -18.18 -11.93 -4.18
N VAL A 165 -16.94 -12.00 -3.73
CA VAL A 165 -16.29 -10.86 -3.03
C VAL A 165 -15.81 -9.84 -4.02
N CYS A 166 -15.26 -10.28 -5.17
CA CYS A 166 -14.97 -9.37 -6.26
C CYS A 166 -16.24 -8.68 -6.75
N ASP A 167 -17.31 -9.43 -6.99
CA ASP A 167 -18.60 -8.89 -7.40
C ASP A 167 -19.10 -7.84 -6.41
N GLN A 168 -19.08 -8.12 -5.12
CA GLN A 168 -19.50 -7.20 -4.09
C GLN A 168 -18.59 -5.97 -3.96
N THR A 169 -17.29 -6.17 -4.10
CA THR A 169 -16.31 -5.07 -4.08
C THR A 169 -16.53 -4.13 -5.25
N PHE A 170 -16.78 -4.66 -6.44
CA PHE A 170 -17.07 -3.88 -7.63
C PHE A 170 -18.43 -3.17 -7.55
N GLU A 171 -19.46 -3.82 -6.99
CA GLU A 171 -20.74 -3.18 -6.71
C GLU A 171 -20.57 -1.95 -5.81
N ILE A 172 -19.81 -2.09 -4.74
CA ILE A 172 -19.54 -1.00 -3.80
C ILE A 172 -18.71 0.12 -4.42
N LEU A 173 -17.65 -0.23 -5.15
CA LEU A 173 -16.69 0.74 -5.69
C LEU A 173 -17.19 1.43 -6.96
N PHE A 174 -17.98 0.74 -7.79
CA PHE A 174 -18.39 1.25 -9.11
C PHE A 174 -19.90 1.39 -9.26
N GLY A 175 -20.69 1.00 -8.27
CA GLY A 175 -22.15 1.07 -8.32
C GLY A 175 -22.79 0.15 -9.36
N LEU A 176 -22.09 -0.91 -9.75
CA LEU A 176 -22.56 -1.90 -10.72
C LEU A 176 -23.31 -3.00 -9.98
N GLY A 177 -24.49 -3.35 -10.45
CA GLY A 177 -25.26 -4.45 -9.87
C GLY A 177 -24.61 -5.82 -10.13
N PRO A 178 -24.93 -6.84 -9.32
CA PRO A 178 -24.30 -8.16 -9.38
C PRO A 178 -24.46 -8.90 -10.73
N ASN A 179 -25.36 -8.44 -11.58
CA ASN A 179 -25.55 -8.98 -12.95
C ASN A 179 -25.01 -8.05 -14.05
N GLU A 180 -24.40 -6.93 -13.68
CA GLU A 180 -23.88 -5.91 -14.61
C GLU A 180 -22.37 -6.03 -14.80
N MET A 181 -21.70 -6.82 -13.95
CA MET A 181 -20.26 -7.06 -14.07
C MET A 181 -19.98 -8.05 -15.20
N PRO A 182 -19.26 -7.64 -16.24
CA PRO A 182 -18.71 -8.57 -17.17
C PRO A 182 -17.71 -9.48 -16.43
N LYS A 183 -17.71 -10.78 -16.72
CA LYS A 183 -16.67 -11.67 -16.24
C LYS A 183 -15.33 -11.11 -16.71
N ALA A 184 -14.53 -10.65 -15.76
CA ALA A 184 -13.26 -10.02 -16.04
C ALA A 184 -12.12 -11.02 -15.94
N THR A 185 -11.11 -10.89 -16.78
CA THR A 185 -9.86 -11.63 -16.59
C THR A 185 -9.09 -11.06 -15.39
N ASN A 186 -8.19 -11.87 -14.81
CA ASN A 186 -7.35 -11.41 -13.69
C ASN A 186 -6.61 -10.12 -14.03
N ILE A 187 -6.04 -10.02 -15.23
CA ILE A 187 -5.36 -8.79 -15.65
C ILE A 187 -6.32 -7.60 -15.82
N ALA A 188 -7.57 -7.84 -16.21
CA ALA A 188 -8.58 -6.78 -16.29
C ALA A 188 -8.97 -6.28 -14.90
N THR A 189 -9.14 -7.18 -13.95
CA THR A 189 -9.45 -6.86 -12.56
C THR A 189 -8.32 -6.04 -11.92
N LEU A 190 -7.07 -6.46 -12.11
CA LEU A 190 -5.91 -5.67 -11.66
C LEU A 190 -5.85 -4.32 -12.36
N GLY A 191 -6.10 -4.28 -13.68
CA GLY A 191 -6.12 -3.05 -14.47
C GLY A 191 -7.14 -2.04 -13.96
N LEU A 192 -8.35 -2.48 -13.60
CA LEU A 192 -9.37 -1.61 -13.02
C LEU A 192 -8.92 -0.95 -11.71
N ALA A 193 -8.13 -1.64 -10.89
CA ALA A 193 -7.60 -1.08 -9.66
C ALA A 193 -6.59 0.06 -9.90
N PHE A 194 -5.95 0.10 -11.07
CA PHE A 194 -4.91 1.07 -11.42
C PHE A 194 -5.27 1.99 -12.60
N ASP A 195 -6.38 1.76 -13.28
CA ASP A 195 -6.81 2.59 -14.42
C ASP A 195 -7.32 3.96 -13.93
N SER A 196 -6.74 5.03 -14.46
CA SER A 196 -7.09 6.40 -14.13
C SER A 196 -8.54 6.79 -14.49
N MET A 197 -9.17 6.07 -15.40
CA MET A 197 -10.56 6.35 -15.83
C MET A 197 -11.59 5.67 -14.90
N HIS A 198 -11.22 4.62 -14.22
CA HIS A 198 -12.13 3.80 -13.42
C HIS A 198 -11.81 3.84 -11.92
N GLN A 199 -10.70 4.44 -11.52
CA GLN A 199 -10.35 4.62 -10.12
C GLN A 199 -11.13 5.78 -9.49
N PRO A 200 -11.90 5.55 -8.42
CA PRO A 200 -12.51 6.63 -7.66
C PRO A 200 -11.47 7.51 -6.93
N LEU A 201 -10.27 7.00 -6.74
CA LEU A 201 -9.13 7.68 -6.11
C LEU A 201 -7.96 7.74 -7.10
N SER A 202 -7.96 8.68 -8.03
CA SER A 202 -6.93 8.81 -9.05
C SER A 202 -5.62 9.38 -8.49
N PHE A 203 -4.90 8.62 -7.69
CA PHE A 203 -3.56 9.01 -7.22
C PHE A 203 -2.47 8.79 -8.28
N SER A 204 -2.69 7.89 -9.22
CA SER A 204 -1.77 7.69 -10.35
C SER A 204 -2.55 7.61 -11.65
N ARG A 205 -2.03 8.27 -12.68
CA ARG A 205 -2.56 8.17 -14.04
C ARG A 205 -1.83 7.04 -14.77
N THR A 206 -2.05 5.82 -14.33
CA THR A 206 -1.54 4.64 -15.03
C THR A 206 -2.66 4.04 -15.85
N THR A 207 -2.49 3.97 -17.14
CA THR A 207 -3.39 3.24 -18.02
C THR A 207 -2.74 1.91 -18.34
N LEU A 208 -3.30 0.83 -17.81
CA LEU A 208 -2.84 -0.53 -18.10
C LEU A 208 -3.57 -1.17 -19.27
N GLY A 209 -4.35 -0.39 -19.98
CA GLY A 209 -5.18 -0.81 -21.11
C GLY A 209 -6.64 -0.40 -20.92
N THR A 210 -7.45 -0.62 -21.94
CA THR A 210 -8.89 -0.37 -21.90
C THR A 210 -9.66 -1.69 -21.83
N LEU A 211 -10.77 -1.68 -21.07
CA LEU A 211 -11.69 -2.81 -21.05
C LEU A 211 -12.70 -2.68 -22.19
N SER A 212 -12.74 -3.67 -23.07
CA SER A 212 -13.77 -3.80 -24.10
C SER A 212 -14.45 -5.15 -23.94
N GLY A 213 -15.73 -5.14 -23.52
CA GLY A 213 -16.49 -6.36 -23.30
C GLY A 213 -15.89 -7.33 -22.26
N GLY A 214 -15.21 -6.78 -21.25
CA GLY A 214 -14.57 -7.54 -20.19
C GLY A 214 -13.18 -8.09 -20.53
N THR A 215 -12.63 -7.76 -21.69
CA THR A 215 -11.28 -8.17 -22.07
C THR A 215 -10.39 -6.91 -22.13
N PRO A 216 -9.20 -6.91 -21.47
CA PRO A 216 -8.25 -5.82 -21.60
C PRO A 216 -7.80 -5.73 -23.07
N THR A 217 -7.92 -4.53 -23.65
CA THR A 217 -7.31 -4.23 -24.94
C THR A 217 -6.13 -3.33 -24.71
N ALA A 218 -4.94 -3.73 -25.15
CA ALA A 218 -3.79 -2.82 -25.18
C ALA A 218 -4.05 -1.71 -26.21
N GLU A 219 -3.80 -0.46 -25.83
CA GLU A 219 -3.67 0.65 -26.78
C GLU A 219 -2.33 0.60 -27.50
#